data_64c8ceacbe6baebd43037489994bb66b
#
_entry.id   64c8ceacbe6baebd43037489994bb66b
#
_cell.length_a   1.000
_cell.length_b   1.000
_cell.length_c   1.000
_cell.angle_alpha   90.00
_cell.angle_beta   90.00
_cell.angle_gamma   90.00
#
_symmetry.space_group_name_H-M   'P 1'
#
loop_
_entity.id
_entity.type
_entity.pdbx_description
1 polymer ?
#
loop_
_entity_poly.entity_id
_entity_poly.type
_entity_poly.pdbx_seq_one_letter_code
_entity_poly.pdbx_strand_id
1 'polypeptide(L)'
;MARKFEELRAKMSPERRQRNQQETAKKLLDLTLQELRQNVASLNQEDLAEILQVTQGYVSRLERQDDMLLSNLYAYVKALGGEVEIRAKFPEQEVRITQFKEIEKLKAALTPKAKQKRTA
;
A
#
# COMPACT_ATOMS: atom_id res chain seq x y z
N MET A 1 -16.72 4.98 -22.39
CA MET A 1 -15.44 5.23 -21.74
C MET A 1 -14.44 4.13 -22.04
N ALA A 2 -14.73 2.89 -21.65
CA ALA A 2 -13.83 1.77 -21.95
C ALA A 2 -13.58 1.60 -23.45
N ARG A 3 -14.62 1.81 -24.26
CA ARG A 3 -14.53 1.72 -25.71
C ARG A 3 -13.57 2.78 -26.26
N LYS A 4 -13.66 4.00 -25.73
CA LYS A 4 -12.78 5.07 -26.18
C LYS A 4 -11.33 4.77 -25.82
N PHE A 5 -11.13 4.21 -24.64
CA PHE A 5 -9.80 3.83 -24.18
C PHE A 5 -9.20 2.75 -25.09
N GLU A 6 -10.02 1.76 -25.46
CA GLU A 6 -9.57 0.71 -26.35
C GLU A 6 -9.24 1.24 -27.73
N GLU A 7 -10.02 2.19 -28.23
CA GLU A 7 -9.75 2.83 -29.52
C GLU A 7 -8.41 3.56 -29.50
N LEU A 8 -8.14 4.27 -28.43
CA LEU A 8 -6.86 4.95 -28.26
C LEU A 8 -5.72 3.96 -28.19
N ARG A 9 -5.94 2.86 -27.48
CA ARG A 9 -4.93 1.83 -27.35
C ARG A 9 -4.67 1.15 -28.68
N ALA A 10 -5.71 0.93 -29.47
CA ALA A 10 -5.57 0.33 -30.80
C ALA A 10 -4.80 1.22 -31.75
N LYS A 11 -4.87 2.55 -31.53
CA LYS A 11 -4.14 3.51 -32.35
C LYS A 11 -2.68 3.65 -31.96
N MET A 12 -2.30 3.15 -30.80
CA MET A 12 -0.91 3.16 -30.39
C MET A 12 -0.09 2.19 -31.21
N SER A 13 1.15 2.58 -31.51
CA SER A 13 2.07 1.67 -32.18
C SER A 13 2.37 0.49 -31.24
N PRO A 14 2.71 -0.69 -31.79
CA PRO A 14 3.10 -1.82 -30.96
C PRO A 14 4.24 -1.51 -30.02
N GLU A 15 5.19 -0.72 -30.47
CA GLU A 15 6.33 -0.31 -29.65
C GLU A 15 5.88 0.51 -28.46
N ARG A 16 4.94 1.39 -28.65
CA ARG A 16 4.42 2.25 -27.62
C ARG A 16 3.62 1.47 -26.59
N ARG A 17 2.83 0.49 -27.06
CA ARG A 17 2.08 -0.38 -26.17
C ARG A 17 3.01 -1.22 -25.31
N GLN A 18 4.06 -1.73 -25.91
CA GLN A 18 5.05 -2.52 -25.20
C GLN A 18 5.76 -1.68 -24.15
N ARG A 19 6.10 -0.44 -24.48
CA ARG A 19 6.72 0.47 -23.55
C ARG A 19 5.82 0.77 -22.35
N ASN A 20 4.54 0.99 -22.61
CA ASN A 20 3.57 1.23 -21.53
C ASN A 20 3.46 0.02 -20.61
N GLN A 21 3.45 -1.18 -21.17
CA GLN A 21 3.42 -2.40 -20.37
C GLN A 21 4.68 -2.56 -19.54
N GLN A 22 5.83 -2.25 -20.11
CA GLN A 22 7.09 -2.31 -19.39
C GLN A 22 7.14 -1.30 -18.25
N GLU A 23 6.65 -0.11 -18.47
CA GLU A 23 6.59 0.92 -17.43
C GLU A 23 5.65 0.50 -16.29
N THR A 24 4.52 -0.11 -16.64
CA THR A 24 3.61 -0.63 -15.63
C THR A 24 4.26 -1.75 -14.82
N ALA A 25 4.97 -2.65 -15.50
CA ALA A 25 5.68 -3.74 -14.85
C ALA A 25 6.80 -3.22 -13.96
N LYS A 26 7.49 -2.16 -14.38
CA LYS A 26 8.55 -1.56 -13.58
C LYS A 26 8.05 -0.93 -12.28
N LYS A 27 6.76 -0.61 -12.20
CA LYS A 27 6.17 -0.08 -10.98
C LYS A 27 5.93 -1.16 -9.94
N LEU A 28 5.99 -2.43 -10.33
CA LEU A 28 5.87 -3.53 -9.39
C LEU A 28 7.26 -3.83 -8.84
N LEU A 29 7.58 -3.24 -7.72
CA LEU A 29 8.89 -3.30 -7.11
C LEU A 29 8.87 -4.12 -5.82
N ASP A 30 10.02 -4.69 -5.49
CA ASP A 30 10.19 -5.35 -4.21
C ASP A 30 10.80 -4.35 -3.23
N LEU A 31 9.98 -3.85 -2.33
CA LEU A 31 10.40 -2.85 -1.37
C LEU A 31 10.04 -3.27 0.05
N THR A 32 10.89 -2.90 0.99
CA THR A 32 10.54 -3.01 2.41
C THR A 32 9.59 -1.84 2.77
N LEU A 33 8.98 -1.90 3.94
CA LEU A 33 8.12 -0.80 4.39
C LEU A 33 8.90 0.50 4.51
N GLN A 34 10.14 0.42 4.97
CA GLN A 34 10.99 1.60 5.08
C GLN A 34 11.23 2.23 3.70
N GLU A 35 11.56 1.40 2.73
CA GLU A 35 11.79 1.87 1.37
C GLU A 35 10.51 2.42 0.74
N LEU A 36 9.38 1.78 1.03
CA LEU A 36 8.09 2.27 0.56
C LEU A 36 7.82 3.68 1.10
N ARG A 37 8.06 3.88 2.39
CA ARG A 37 7.88 5.19 3.01
C ARG A 37 8.81 6.24 2.38
N GLN A 38 10.08 5.91 2.22
CA GLN A 38 11.06 6.85 1.73
C GLN A 38 10.92 7.14 0.24
N ASN A 39 10.76 6.09 -0.57
CA ASN A 39 10.85 6.23 -2.01
C ASN A 39 9.51 6.52 -2.68
N VAL A 40 8.42 6.02 -2.15
CA VAL A 40 7.10 6.21 -2.76
C VAL A 40 6.37 7.37 -2.10
N ALA A 41 6.32 7.40 -0.78
CA ALA A 41 5.58 8.42 -0.06
C ALA A 41 6.42 9.66 0.28
N SER A 42 7.75 9.54 0.21
CA SER A 42 8.68 10.63 0.51
C SER A 42 8.48 11.21 1.92
N LEU A 43 8.23 10.34 2.88
CA LEU A 43 8.02 10.73 4.28
C LEU A 43 9.15 10.19 5.14
N ASN A 44 9.53 10.95 6.15
CA ASN A 44 10.43 10.41 7.17
C ASN A 44 9.63 9.75 8.29
N GLN A 45 10.31 9.10 9.23
CA GLN A 45 9.61 8.40 10.31
C GLN A 45 8.80 9.34 11.19
N GLU A 46 9.28 10.55 11.39
CA GLU A 46 8.56 11.53 12.20
C GLU A 46 7.26 11.96 11.53
N ASP A 47 7.29 12.17 10.22
CA ASP A 47 6.11 12.53 9.47
C ASP A 47 5.05 11.44 9.56
N LEU A 48 5.47 10.20 9.37
CA LEU A 48 4.54 9.08 9.42
C LEU A 48 4.00 8.87 10.83
N ALA A 49 4.86 9.03 11.84
CA ALA A 49 4.43 8.92 13.22
C ALA A 49 3.34 9.94 13.53
N GLU A 50 3.49 11.14 13.01
CA GLU A 50 2.50 12.19 13.20
C GLU A 50 1.18 11.85 12.51
N ILE A 51 1.23 11.34 11.30
CA ILE A 51 0.02 10.93 10.58
C ILE A 51 -0.68 9.79 11.31
N LEU A 52 0.08 8.79 11.74
CA LEU A 52 -0.46 7.65 12.49
C LEU A 52 -0.80 8.00 13.93
N GLN A 53 -0.29 9.13 14.43
CA GLN A 53 -0.49 9.61 15.78
C GLN A 53 0.08 8.62 16.80
N VAL A 54 1.29 8.21 16.53
CA VAL A 54 2.09 7.32 17.36
C VAL A 54 3.48 7.94 17.52
N THR A 55 4.33 7.27 18.28
CA THR A 55 5.71 7.73 18.44
C THR A 55 6.56 7.30 17.23
N GLN A 56 7.65 8.03 17.01
CA GLN A 56 8.62 7.65 16.00
C GLN A 56 9.21 6.28 16.31
N GLY A 57 9.44 5.99 17.58
CA GLY A 57 9.95 4.68 17.99
C GLY A 57 9.01 3.55 17.61
N TYR A 58 7.70 3.79 17.68
CA TYR A 58 6.72 2.80 17.25
C TYR A 58 6.84 2.52 15.75
N VAL A 59 6.95 3.59 14.94
CA VAL A 59 7.13 3.43 13.49
C VAL A 59 8.40 2.66 13.20
N SER A 60 9.48 3.00 13.89
CA SER A 60 10.75 2.31 13.71
C SER A 60 10.63 0.83 14.02
N ARG A 61 9.92 0.48 15.09
CA ARG A 61 9.73 -0.93 15.45
C ARG A 61 8.88 -1.66 14.40
N LEU A 62 7.82 -1.01 13.91
CA LEU A 62 6.99 -1.63 12.87
C LEU A 62 7.81 -1.96 11.63
N GLU A 63 8.68 -1.05 11.24
CA GLU A 63 9.47 -1.22 10.02
C GLU A 63 10.51 -2.31 10.14
N ARG A 64 10.84 -2.72 11.36
CA ARG A 64 11.82 -3.78 11.58
C ARG A 64 11.20 -5.13 11.90
N GLN A 65 9.88 -5.20 12.00
CA GLN A 65 9.21 -6.47 12.30
C GLN A 65 9.08 -7.34 11.05
N ASP A 66 9.44 -8.60 11.20
CA ASP A 66 9.21 -9.58 10.13
C ASP A 66 7.78 -10.13 10.17
N ASP A 67 7.12 -10.00 11.30
CA ASP A 67 5.77 -10.52 11.49
C ASP A 67 4.96 -9.46 12.22
N MET A 68 3.98 -8.89 11.55
CA MET A 68 3.14 -7.86 12.15
C MET A 68 1.67 -8.17 11.90
N LEU A 69 0.81 -7.56 12.68
CA LEU A 69 -0.63 -7.69 12.49
C LEU A 69 -1.04 -7.02 11.18
N LEU A 70 -1.97 -7.65 10.47
CA LEU A 70 -2.49 -7.07 9.23
C LEU A 70 -3.11 -5.71 9.45
N SER A 71 -3.76 -5.51 10.60
CA SER A 71 -4.34 -4.21 10.91
C SER A 71 -3.29 -3.12 10.97
N ASN A 72 -2.09 -3.43 11.46
CA ASN A 72 -1.00 -2.47 11.50
C ASN A 72 -0.46 -2.20 10.10
N LEU A 73 -0.37 -3.24 9.28
CA LEU A 73 0.05 -3.09 7.89
C LEU A 73 -0.93 -2.20 7.12
N TYR A 74 -2.22 -2.43 7.28
CA TYR A 74 -3.23 -1.62 6.63
C TYR A 74 -3.14 -0.16 7.05
N ALA A 75 -2.98 0.09 8.34
CA ALA A 75 -2.86 1.46 8.84
C ALA A 75 -1.62 2.15 8.30
N TYR A 76 -0.50 1.43 8.26
CA TYR A 76 0.76 1.96 7.77
C TYR A 76 0.65 2.38 6.31
N VAL A 77 0.19 1.47 5.46
CA VAL A 77 0.09 1.74 4.02
C VAL A 77 -0.93 2.82 3.73
N LYS A 78 -2.04 2.82 4.46
CA LYS A 78 -3.06 3.85 4.28
C LYS A 78 -2.53 5.24 4.66
N ALA A 79 -1.73 5.32 5.70
CA ALA A 79 -1.11 6.58 6.11
C ALA A 79 -0.16 7.11 5.04
N LEU A 80 0.42 6.23 4.24
CA LEU A 80 1.27 6.62 3.12
C LEU A 80 0.48 7.02 1.88
N GLY A 81 -0.84 6.88 1.92
CA GLY A 81 -1.70 7.22 0.79
C GLY A 81 -2.01 6.05 -0.13
N GLY A 82 -1.67 4.83 0.27
CA GLY A 82 -1.90 3.66 -0.54
C GLY A 82 -2.98 2.75 0.03
N GLU A 83 -3.14 1.61 -0.61
CA GLU A 83 -4.07 0.57 -0.17
C GLU A 83 -3.37 -0.77 -0.18
N VAL A 84 -3.77 -1.64 0.74
CA VAL A 84 -3.21 -2.99 0.80
C VAL A 84 -4.15 -3.95 0.09
N GLU A 85 -3.57 -4.78 -0.75
CA GLU A 85 -4.29 -5.84 -1.41
C GLU A 85 -3.51 -7.13 -1.19
N ILE A 86 -4.20 -8.17 -0.72
CA ILE A 86 -3.57 -9.44 -0.43
C ILE A 86 -3.96 -10.44 -1.50
N ARG A 87 -2.96 -11.01 -2.16
CA ARG A 87 -3.15 -11.99 -3.22
C ARG A 87 -2.36 -13.25 -2.91
N ALA A 88 -2.97 -14.38 -3.19
CA ALA A 88 -2.28 -15.66 -3.14
C ALA A 88 -2.03 -16.13 -4.56
N LYS A 89 -0.78 -16.45 -4.86
CA LYS A 89 -0.38 -16.92 -6.18
C LYS A 89 -0.22 -18.42 -6.19
N PHE A 90 -0.92 -19.07 -7.09
CA PHE A 90 -0.81 -20.50 -7.32
C PHE A 90 -0.26 -20.71 -8.73
N PRO A 91 0.24 -21.94 -9.04
CA PRO A 91 0.82 -22.17 -10.37
C PRO A 91 -0.12 -21.84 -11.53
N GLU A 92 -1.43 -22.01 -11.34
CA GLU A 92 -2.39 -21.83 -12.41
C GLU A 92 -3.33 -20.63 -12.23
N GLN A 93 -3.29 -19.96 -11.07
CA GLN A 93 -4.20 -18.87 -10.83
C GLN A 93 -3.70 -17.95 -9.73
N GLU A 94 -4.24 -16.76 -9.72
CA GLU A 94 -3.98 -15.76 -8.70
C GLU A 94 -5.32 -15.38 -8.09
N VAL A 95 -5.40 -15.40 -6.76
CA VAL A 95 -6.66 -15.17 -6.05
C VAL A 95 -6.47 -14.01 -5.08
N ARG A 96 -7.40 -13.07 -5.11
CA ARG A 96 -7.42 -11.98 -4.14
C ARG A 96 -8.17 -12.44 -2.90
N ILE A 97 -7.54 -12.26 -1.74
CA ILE A 97 -8.15 -12.62 -0.47
C ILE A 97 -8.93 -11.42 0.06
N THR A 98 -10.24 -11.58 0.22
CA THR A 98 -11.12 -10.47 0.57
C THR A 98 -11.60 -10.48 2.02
N GLN A 99 -11.24 -11.50 2.79
CA GLN A 99 -11.78 -11.64 4.16
C GLN A 99 -11.27 -10.57 5.11
N PHE A 100 -10.25 -9.80 4.73
CA PHE A 100 -9.63 -8.80 5.60
C PHE A 100 -10.17 -7.39 5.36
N LYS A 101 -11.20 -7.23 4.56
CA LYS A 101 -11.80 -5.92 4.31
C LYS A 101 -12.37 -5.28 5.56
N GLU A 102 -12.88 -6.08 6.46
CA GLU A 102 -13.43 -5.57 7.71
C GLU A 102 -12.33 -4.97 8.60
N ILE A 103 -11.16 -5.60 8.60
CA ILE A 103 -10.01 -5.08 9.36
C ILE A 103 -9.60 -3.72 8.80
N GLU A 104 -9.57 -3.59 7.47
CA GLU A 104 -9.23 -2.35 6.83
C GLU A 104 -10.18 -1.22 7.22
N LYS A 105 -11.47 -1.47 7.14
CA LYS A 105 -12.48 -0.49 7.52
C LYS A 105 -12.40 -0.14 8.99
N LEU A 106 -12.24 -1.15 9.81
CA LEU A 106 -12.20 -0.97 11.25
C LEU A 106 -10.98 -0.16 11.66
N LYS A 107 -9.83 -0.46 11.06
CA LYS A 107 -8.59 0.26 11.40
C LYS A 107 -8.67 1.73 10.97
N ALA A 108 -9.25 1.99 9.82
CA ALA A 108 -9.44 3.36 9.37
C ALA A 108 -10.33 4.15 10.33
N ALA A 109 -11.39 3.51 10.83
CA ALA A 109 -12.30 4.14 11.77
C ALA A 109 -11.69 4.28 13.17
N LEU A 110 -10.82 3.36 13.55
CA LEU A 110 -10.25 3.34 14.90
C LEU A 110 -8.98 4.15 15.05
N THR A 111 -8.39 4.62 13.96
CA THR A 111 -7.15 5.39 14.06
C THR A 111 -7.24 6.55 15.04
N PRO A 112 -8.30 7.38 15.03
CA PRO A 112 -8.43 8.44 16.04
C PRO A 112 -8.53 7.91 17.47
N LYS A 113 -9.19 6.76 17.64
CA LYS A 113 -9.33 6.15 18.96
C LYS A 113 -7.98 5.63 19.47
N ALA A 114 -7.19 5.07 18.55
CA ALA A 114 -5.85 4.61 18.91
C ALA A 114 -5.01 5.78 19.41
N LYS A 115 -5.16 6.94 18.79
CA LYS A 115 -4.49 8.15 19.25
C LYS A 115 -4.89 8.51 20.67
N GLN A 116 -6.19 8.50 20.95
CA GLN A 116 -6.70 8.84 22.27
C GLN A 116 -6.16 7.89 23.34
N LYS A 117 -6.11 6.60 23.02
CA LYS A 117 -5.58 5.61 23.94
C LYS A 117 -4.11 5.85 24.25
N ARG A 118 -3.35 6.31 23.25
CA ARG A 118 -1.93 6.55 23.44
C ARG A 118 -1.64 7.78 24.26
N THR A 119 -2.47 8.79 24.12
CA THR A 119 -2.30 10.01 24.89
C THR A 119 -2.78 9.87 26.31
N ALA A 120 -3.60 8.90 26.56
CA ALA A 120 -4.05 8.62 27.91
C ALA A 120 -3.01 7.83 28.68
#